data_fcf2569004190d0582238562f4b91ccf
#
_entry.id   fcf2569004190d0582238562f4b91ccf
#
_cell.length_a   1.000
_cell.length_b   1.000
_cell.length_c   1.000
_cell.angle_alpha   90.00
_cell.angle_beta   90.00
_cell.angle_gamma   90.00
#
_symmetry.space_group_name_H-M   'P 1'
#
loop_
_entity.id
_entity.type
_entity.pdbx_description
1 polymer ?
#
loop_
_entity_poly.entity_id
_entity_poly.type
_entity_poly.pdbx_seq_one_letter_code
_entity_poly.pdbx_strand_id
1 'polypeptide(L)'
;MPTAGGMLRTKSVEQSIRDTDEPDAKLRKDLTARDLTVFGVAVVIGAGIFTLTARTAGTMAGPSVSLAFILAAIACGLTALCYAEFASTVPVAGSAYTFAYATFGEAIAWIIGWDLILEFALAVSVVAKGWSQYLGDVLGGMAPVAHLGSVTFDWGAVTIIAIVGLLLATGTKLSSRVSAIAVAIKLGVIVLILIVGATYFKASNLTPFIPPAEPSPKADGVHQSMLAWLTGSGGTSFGWLGLLSAASIAFFAFVGFDVVATAAEETRNPQRDVPRGIFASLAIVTVCYVAVSLVLTGMVRYTQLQGENVTLATAFALHGATWVKNIIAIGALPVHRRDGDVPRPDPRALRDGPRRPDSPQPRAYR
;
A
#
# COMPACT_ATOMS: atom_id res chain seq x y z
N MET A 1 -2.66 40.43 -12.02
CA MET A 1 -1.57 40.72 -11.07
C MET A 1 -1.48 39.50 -10.14
N PRO A 2 -0.36 38.82 -10.02
CA PRO A 2 -0.23 37.75 -9.01
C PRO A 2 -0.14 38.43 -7.64
N THR A 3 -1.14 38.19 -6.82
CA THR A 3 -1.14 38.61 -5.41
C THR A 3 0.01 37.94 -4.69
N ALA A 4 0.78 38.72 -3.97
CA ALA A 4 1.95 38.32 -3.20
C ALA A 4 1.66 37.06 -2.36
N GLY A 5 2.61 36.12 -2.40
CA GLY A 5 2.49 34.80 -1.83
C GLY A 5 2.24 34.79 -0.32
N GLY A 6 1.06 34.37 0.05
CA GLY A 6 0.77 33.93 1.41
C GLY A 6 0.81 32.40 1.45
N MET A 7 1.15 31.82 2.61
CA MET A 7 1.15 30.37 2.89
C MET A 7 -0.20 29.66 2.56
N LEU A 8 -1.26 30.42 2.29
CA LEU A 8 -2.60 29.97 1.92
C LEU A 8 -2.89 30.13 0.40
N ARG A 9 -1.87 30.24 -0.44
CA ARG A 9 -2.05 30.30 -1.88
C ARG A 9 -2.62 28.97 -2.37
N THR A 10 -3.82 29.01 -2.95
CA THR A 10 -4.46 27.85 -3.60
C THR A 10 -4.22 27.88 -5.10
N LYS A 11 -4.14 26.72 -5.72
CA LYS A 11 -4.13 26.55 -7.17
C LYS A 11 -5.53 26.19 -7.63
N SER A 12 -6.12 26.95 -8.54
CA SER A 12 -7.48 26.64 -9.01
C SER A 12 -7.50 25.29 -9.76
N VAL A 13 -8.65 24.61 -9.72
CA VAL A 13 -8.86 23.34 -10.41
C VAL A 13 -8.59 23.49 -11.92
N GLU A 14 -9.08 24.58 -12.53
CA GLU A 14 -8.90 24.88 -13.94
C GLU A 14 -7.43 25.14 -14.30
N GLN A 15 -6.67 25.75 -13.39
CA GLN A 15 -5.24 25.95 -13.57
C GLN A 15 -4.50 24.62 -13.47
N SER A 16 -4.87 23.77 -12.52
CA SER A 16 -4.27 22.43 -12.34
C SER A 16 -4.51 21.56 -13.58
N ILE A 17 -5.72 21.57 -14.14
CA ILE A 17 -6.05 20.83 -15.36
C ILE A 17 -5.31 21.40 -16.58
N ARG A 18 -5.19 22.72 -16.70
CA ARG A 18 -4.46 23.35 -17.82
C ARG A 18 -2.99 22.99 -17.84
N ASP A 19 -2.36 22.92 -16.68
CA ASP A 19 -0.94 22.60 -16.57
C ASP A 19 -0.65 21.13 -17.00
N THR A 20 -1.64 20.24 -16.91
CA THR A 20 -1.52 18.84 -17.39
C THR A 20 -1.84 18.68 -18.88
N ASP A 21 -2.54 19.64 -19.49
CA ASP A 21 -2.87 19.62 -20.92
C ASP A 21 -1.78 20.29 -21.80
N GLU A 22 -0.67 20.78 -21.20
CA GLU A 22 0.47 21.29 -21.95
C GLU A 22 1.08 20.18 -22.84
N PRO A 23 1.51 20.50 -24.09
CA PRO A 23 1.95 19.51 -25.08
C PRO A 23 3.06 18.59 -24.60
N ASP A 24 3.95 19.08 -23.73
CA ASP A 24 5.10 18.33 -23.19
C ASP A 24 4.78 17.54 -21.90
N ALA A 25 3.62 17.78 -21.28
CA ALA A 25 3.20 17.16 -20.04
C ALA A 25 2.04 16.16 -20.20
N LYS A 26 1.41 16.12 -21.38
CA LYS A 26 0.19 15.38 -21.64
C LYS A 26 0.39 13.87 -21.59
N LEU A 27 -0.24 13.20 -20.62
CA LEU A 27 -0.29 11.76 -20.51
C LEU A 27 -1.35 11.16 -21.45
N ARG A 28 -1.14 9.90 -21.86
CA ARG A 28 -2.13 9.18 -22.69
C ARG A 28 -3.29 8.73 -21.80
N LYS A 29 -4.52 9.13 -22.20
CA LYS A 29 -5.76 8.75 -21.50
C LYS A 29 -6.28 7.41 -22.02
N ASP A 30 -5.63 6.31 -21.59
CA ASP A 30 -5.95 4.97 -22.09
C ASP A 30 -6.60 4.05 -21.06
N LEU A 31 -6.51 4.39 -19.75
CA LEU A 31 -6.99 3.54 -18.67
C LEU A 31 -8.52 3.52 -18.55
N THR A 32 -9.05 2.33 -18.34
CA THR A 32 -10.48 2.07 -18.08
C THR A 32 -10.69 1.71 -16.60
N ALA A 33 -11.96 1.67 -16.15
CA ALA A 33 -12.28 1.22 -14.78
C ALA A 33 -11.75 -0.19 -14.47
N ARG A 34 -11.66 -1.09 -15.46
CA ARG A 34 -11.09 -2.43 -15.29
C ARG A 34 -9.60 -2.38 -15.05
N ASP A 35 -8.89 -1.56 -15.81
CA ASP A 35 -7.44 -1.38 -15.65
C ASP A 35 -7.12 -0.80 -14.28
N LEU A 36 -7.89 0.21 -13.84
CA LEU A 36 -7.78 0.80 -12.51
C LEU A 36 -8.08 -0.21 -11.39
N THR A 37 -9.08 -1.08 -11.57
CA THR A 37 -9.39 -2.14 -10.61
C THR A 37 -8.23 -3.13 -10.50
N VAL A 38 -7.71 -3.62 -11.62
CA VAL A 38 -6.56 -4.53 -11.64
C VAL A 38 -5.34 -3.86 -11.01
N PHE A 39 -5.12 -2.59 -11.34
CA PHE A 39 -4.03 -1.79 -10.76
C PHE A 39 -4.18 -1.66 -9.25
N GLY A 40 -5.36 -1.27 -8.74
CA GLY A 40 -5.62 -1.16 -7.31
C GLY A 40 -5.43 -2.49 -6.58
N VAL A 41 -5.95 -3.59 -7.11
CA VAL A 41 -5.72 -4.93 -6.56
C VAL A 41 -4.23 -5.27 -6.53
N ALA A 42 -3.49 -4.91 -7.58
CA ALA A 42 -2.05 -5.14 -7.70
C ALA A 42 -1.24 -4.42 -6.63
N VAL A 43 -1.60 -3.16 -6.36
CA VAL A 43 -0.90 -2.30 -5.39
C VAL A 43 -1.25 -2.70 -3.96
N VAL A 44 -2.54 -2.88 -3.67
CA VAL A 44 -3.01 -3.18 -2.31
C VAL A 44 -2.64 -4.60 -1.87
N ILE A 45 -2.73 -5.61 -2.76
CA ILE A 45 -2.26 -6.96 -2.44
C ILE A 45 -0.72 -6.99 -2.42
N GLY A 46 -0.18 -6.55 -1.30
CA GLY A 46 1.25 -6.53 -1.00
C GLY A 46 1.65 -7.59 0.03
N ALA A 47 2.74 -7.33 0.75
CA ALA A 47 3.22 -8.18 1.84
C ALA A 47 2.24 -8.22 3.03
N GLY A 48 1.33 -7.24 3.16
CA GLY A 48 0.42 -7.10 4.28
C GLY A 48 -0.39 -8.36 4.56
N ILE A 49 -1.03 -8.95 3.55
CA ILE A 49 -1.82 -10.17 3.72
C ILE A 49 -0.97 -11.36 4.14
N PHE A 50 0.26 -11.47 3.64
CA PHE A 50 1.12 -12.62 3.89
C PHE A 50 1.81 -12.57 5.26
N THR A 51 2.12 -11.37 5.78
CA THR A 51 2.86 -11.19 7.02
C THR A 51 1.99 -10.72 8.18
N LEU A 52 1.15 -9.70 7.96
CA LEU A 52 0.37 -9.09 9.04
C LEU A 52 -0.76 -9.99 9.53
N THR A 53 -1.42 -10.75 8.65
CA THR A 53 -2.59 -11.57 9.00
C THR A 53 -2.26 -12.58 10.09
N ALA A 54 -1.19 -13.36 9.93
CA ALA A 54 -0.80 -14.37 10.91
C ALA A 54 -0.36 -13.77 12.23
N ARG A 55 0.47 -12.73 12.18
CA ARG A 55 0.96 -12.03 13.36
C ARG A 55 -0.19 -11.39 14.15
N THR A 56 -1.08 -10.67 13.48
CA THR A 56 -2.21 -9.99 14.11
C THR A 56 -3.20 -10.97 14.71
N ALA A 57 -3.44 -12.11 14.04
CA ALA A 57 -4.23 -13.20 14.61
C ALA A 57 -3.60 -13.77 15.88
N GLY A 58 -2.29 -14.02 15.88
CA GLY A 58 -1.61 -14.62 17.02
C GLY A 58 -1.42 -13.70 18.22
N THR A 59 -1.31 -12.39 18.01
CA THR A 59 -0.91 -11.45 19.08
C THR A 59 -1.98 -10.48 19.51
N MET A 60 -3.05 -10.27 18.72
CA MET A 60 -4.02 -9.18 18.98
C MET A 60 -5.48 -9.58 18.92
N ALA A 61 -5.92 -10.30 17.88
CA ALA A 61 -7.33 -10.49 17.63
C ALA A 61 -7.80 -11.96 17.68
N GLY A 62 -6.89 -12.93 17.60
CA GLY A 62 -7.31 -14.31 17.44
C GLY A 62 -8.11 -14.54 16.14
N PRO A 63 -9.13 -15.39 16.15
CA PRO A 63 -9.98 -15.63 14.98
C PRO A 63 -10.75 -14.40 14.51
N SER A 64 -11.00 -13.41 15.39
CA SER A 64 -11.68 -12.17 15.02
C SER A 64 -10.86 -11.21 14.14
N VAL A 65 -9.64 -11.59 13.76
CA VAL A 65 -8.85 -10.85 12.78
C VAL A 65 -9.58 -10.68 11.45
N SER A 66 -10.45 -11.60 11.06
CA SER A 66 -11.33 -11.46 9.89
C SER A 66 -12.28 -10.26 10.02
N LEU A 67 -12.84 -10.05 11.22
CA LEU A 67 -13.65 -8.87 11.53
C LEU A 67 -12.80 -7.59 11.57
N ALA A 68 -11.55 -7.68 12.03
CA ALA A 68 -10.62 -6.55 11.97
C ALA A 68 -10.39 -6.07 10.53
N PHE A 69 -10.24 -6.98 9.55
CA PHE A 69 -10.15 -6.62 8.14
C PHE A 69 -11.44 -5.99 7.60
N ILE A 70 -12.62 -6.43 8.05
CA ILE A 70 -13.89 -5.82 7.66
C ILE A 70 -13.97 -4.38 8.21
N LEU A 71 -13.62 -4.17 9.48
CA LEU A 71 -13.60 -2.83 10.09
C LEU A 71 -12.61 -1.90 9.39
N ALA A 72 -11.43 -2.41 9.08
CA ALA A 72 -10.42 -1.67 8.31
C ALA A 72 -10.93 -1.33 6.90
N ALA A 73 -11.59 -2.27 6.22
CA ALA A 73 -12.17 -2.04 4.90
C ALA A 73 -13.27 -0.98 4.90
N ILE A 74 -14.10 -0.94 5.97
CA ILE A 74 -15.11 0.11 6.14
C ILE A 74 -14.44 1.47 6.29
N ALA A 75 -13.42 1.59 7.14
CA ALA A 75 -12.66 2.82 7.32
C ALA A 75 -12.00 3.28 6.00
N CYS A 76 -11.35 2.35 5.28
CA CYS A 76 -10.78 2.62 3.95
C CYS A 76 -11.85 3.02 2.94
N GLY A 77 -13.04 2.39 2.98
CA GLY A 77 -14.15 2.71 2.11
C GLY A 77 -14.67 4.14 2.31
N LEU A 78 -14.79 4.58 3.56
CA LEU A 78 -15.16 5.96 3.89
C LEU A 78 -14.10 6.96 3.38
N THR A 79 -12.83 6.66 3.58
CA THR A 79 -11.74 7.47 3.03
C THR A 79 -11.76 7.46 1.50
N ALA A 80 -12.00 6.31 0.89
CA ALA A 80 -12.06 6.13 -0.56
C ALA A 80 -13.19 6.95 -1.22
N LEU A 81 -14.30 7.22 -0.51
CA LEU A 81 -15.35 8.13 -0.97
C LEU A 81 -14.79 9.54 -1.20
N CYS A 82 -14.02 10.07 -0.24
CA CYS A 82 -13.39 11.38 -0.36
C CYS A 82 -12.39 11.41 -1.54
N TYR A 83 -11.54 10.38 -1.66
CA TYR A 83 -10.60 10.28 -2.77
C TYR A 83 -11.31 10.19 -4.13
N ALA A 84 -12.40 9.44 -4.22
CA ALA A 84 -13.19 9.30 -5.44
C ALA A 84 -13.81 10.63 -5.87
N GLU A 85 -14.35 11.41 -4.92
CA GLU A 85 -14.90 12.73 -5.17
C GLU A 85 -13.82 13.70 -5.64
N PHE A 86 -12.71 13.80 -4.93
CA PHE A 86 -11.61 14.66 -5.33
C PHE A 86 -11.00 14.29 -6.69
N ALA A 87 -10.72 13.01 -6.92
CA ALA A 87 -10.16 12.54 -8.18
C ALA A 87 -11.10 12.74 -9.37
N SER A 88 -12.42 12.77 -9.13
CA SER A 88 -13.41 13.09 -10.17
C SER A 88 -13.48 14.59 -10.48
N THR A 89 -13.20 15.43 -9.50
CA THR A 89 -13.26 16.90 -9.62
C THR A 89 -11.94 17.50 -10.09
N VAL A 90 -10.83 16.95 -9.60
CA VAL A 90 -9.45 17.37 -9.92
C VAL A 90 -8.69 16.17 -10.49
N PRO A 91 -8.93 15.79 -11.75
CA PRO A 91 -8.33 14.59 -12.36
C PRO A 91 -6.86 14.86 -12.77
N VAL A 92 -6.03 15.12 -11.79
CA VAL A 92 -4.60 15.43 -11.93
C VAL A 92 -3.80 14.45 -11.08
N ALA A 93 -2.61 14.06 -11.54
CA ALA A 93 -1.70 13.26 -10.76
C ALA A 93 -1.25 14.01 -9.49
N GLY A 94 -0.90 13.25 -8.43
CA GLY A 94 -0.42 13.81 -7.16
C GLY A 94 -1.30 13.49 -5.95
N SER A 95 -2.44 12.78 -6.15
CA SER A 95 -3.29 12.27 -5.06
C SER A 95 -3.60 13.35 -4.00
N ALA A 96 -3.53 13.01 -2.73
CA ALA A 96 -3.85 13.89 -1.61
C ALA A 96 -3.08 15.22 -1.61
N TYR A 97 -1.82 15.25 -2.10
CA TYR A 97 -1.06 16.49 -2.24
C TYR A 97 -1.76 17.50 -3.13
N THR A 98 -2.17 17.08 -4.32
CA THR A 98 -2.83 17.96 -5.29
C THR A 98 -4.21 18.41 -4.80
N PHE A 99 -4.96 17.51 -4.16
CA PHE A 99 -6.26 17.83 -3.58
C PHE A 99 -6.13 18.86 -2.46
N ALA A 100 -5.15 18.69 -1.57
CA ALA A 100 -4.88 19.66 -0.51
C ALA A 100 -4.42 21.01 -1.05
N TYR A 101 -3.62 21.02 -2.10
CA TYR A 101 -3.17 22.28 -2.70
C TYR A 101 -4.32 23.06 -3.33
N ALA A 102 -5.27 22.37 -3.96
CA ALA A 102 -6.45 23.00 -4.54
C ALA A 102 -7.44 23.52 -3.48
N THR A 103 -7.53 22.89 -2.29
CA THR A 103 -8.54 23.19 -1.28
C THR A 103 -8.02 24.04 -0.12
N PHE A 104 -6.87 23.67 0.46
CA PHE A 104 -6.35 24.25 1.69
C PHE A 104 -5.14 25.16 1.49
N GLY A 105 -4.52 25.11 0.30
CA GLY A 105 -3.38 25.93 -0.06
C GLY A 105 -2.03 25.28 0.20
N GLU A 106 -0.98 26.05 -0.10
CA GLU A 106 0.40 25.58 -0.24
C GLU A 106 0.97 24.99 1.06
N ALA A 107 0.72 25.61 2.21
CA ALA A 107 1.28 25.16 3.50
C ALA A 107 0.76 23.78 3.91
N ILE A 108 -0.55 23.53 3.77
CA ILE A 108 -1.15 22.23 4.10
C ILE A 108 -0.74 21.17 3.06
N ALA A 109 -0.70 21.54 1.78
CA ALA A 109 -0.19 20.66 0.73
C ALA A 109 1.27 20.23 1.01
N TRP A 110 2.11 21.14 1.48
CA TRP A 110 3.49 20.83 1.83
C TRP A 110 3.58 19.80 2.97
N ILE A 111 2.77 19.95 4.02
CA ILE A 111 2.70 18.97 5.13
C ILE A 111 2.27 17.60 4.59
N ILE A 112 1.19 17.55 3.80
CA ILE A 112 0.68 16.31 3.21
C ILE A 112 1.71 15.68 2.26
N GLY A 113 2.49 16.49 1.54
CA GLY A 113 3.59 15.99 0.71
C GLY A 113 4.64 15.25 1.54
N TRP A 114 5.00 15.74 2.71
CA TRP A 114 5.90 15.06 3.64
C TRP A 114 5.27 13.81 4.25
N ASP A 115 3.98 13.85 4.58
CA ASP A 115 3.24 12.68 5.06
C ASP A 115 3.23 11.55 4.03
N LEU A 116 2.99 11.86 2.76
CA LEU A 116 3.06 10.87 1.66
C LEU A 116 4.47 10.28 1.49
N ILE A 117 5.52 11.10 1.61
CA ILE A 117 6.91 10.59 1.58
C ILE A 117 7.14 9.62 2.74
N LEU A 118 6.70 9.97 3.94
CA LEU A 118 6.82 9.13 5.12
C LEU A 118 6.01 7.83 4.98
N GLU A 119 4.77 7.92 4.49
CA GLU A 119 3.90 6.78 4.24
C GLU A 119 4.56 5.77 3.28
N PHE A 120 5.03 6.23 2.12
CA PHE A 120 5.69 5.34 1.16
C PHE A 120 7.02 4.79 1.67
N ALA A 121 7.80 5.57 2.41
CA ALA A 121 9.05 5.10 3.02
C ALA A 121 8.79 3.99 4.06
N LEU A 122 7.78 4.16 4.90
CA LEU A 122 7.37 3.14 5.87
C LEU A 122 6.80 1.91 5.17
N ALA A 123 5.95 2.08 4.16
CA ALA A 123 5.39 0.98 3.39
C ALA A 123 6.50 0.13 2.73
N VAL A 124 7.47 0.77 2.07
CA VAL A 124 8.63 0.07 1.48
C VAL A 124 9.42 -0.67 2.55
N SER A 125 9.65 -0.06 3.70
CA SER A 125 10.41 -0.66 4.81
C SER A 125 9.71 -1.90 5.38
N VAL A 126 8.40 -1.84 5.57
CA VAL A 126 7.59 -2.98 6.07
C VAL A 126 7.56 -4.11 5.05
N VAL A 127 7.37 -3.79 3.77
CA VAL A 127 7.40 -4.79 2.69
C VAL A 127 8.77 -5.46 2.57
N ALA A 128 9.84 -4.68 2.66
CA ALA A 128 11.21 -5.21 2.60
C ALA A 128 11.52 -6.12 3.79
N LYS A 129 11.08 -5.76 5.00
CA LYS A 129 11.20 -6.62 6.19
C LYS A 129 10.39 -7.92 6.05
N GLY A 130 9.16 -7.82 5.55
CA GLY A 130 8.35 -8.99 5.25
C GLY A 130 9.04 -9.92 4.26
N TRP A 131 9.63 -9.37 3.19
CA TRP A 131 10.39 -10.14 2.23
C TRP A 131 11.63 -10.80 2.86
N SER A 132 12.34 -10.07 3.70
CA SER A 132 13.50 -10.59 4.44
C SER A 132 13.14 -11.80 5.30
N GLN A 133 11.99 -11.80 5.96
CA GLN A 133 11.49 -12.95 6.72
C GLN A 133 11.28 -14.19 5.83
N TYR A 134 10.64 -13.99 4.67
CA TYR A 134 10.45 -15.08 3.70
C TYR A 134 11.77 -15.59 3.11
N LEU A 135 12.73 -14.69 2.88
CA LEU A 135 14.08 -15.07 2.46
C LEU A 135 14.74 -15.96 3.53
N GLY A 136 14.61 -15.61 4.81
CA GLY A 136 15.07 -16.43 5.92
C GLY A 136 14.47 -17.84 5.92
N ASP A 137 13.18 -17.93 5.63
CA ASP A 137 12.47 -19.21 5.50
C ASP A 137 13.04 -20.09 4.36
N VAL A 138 13.37 -19.47 3.22
CA VAL A 138 13.98 -20.16 2.06
C VAL A 138 15.42 -20.58 2.36
N LEU A 139 16.16 -19.78 3.12
CA LEU A 139 17.54 -20.07 3.55
C LEU A 139 17.63 -21.10 4.69
N GLY A 140 16.58 -21.87 4.91
CA GLY A 140 16.57 -22.94 5.92
C GLY A 140 16.34 -22.47 7.35
N GLY A 141 15.68 -21.30 7.53
CA GLY A 141 15.39 -20.71 8.83
C GLY A 141 16.48 -19.77 9.36
N MET A 142 17.49 -19.49 8.55
CA MET A 142 18.53 -18.53 8.91
C MET A 142 18.01 -17.12 8.72
N ALA A 143 17.80 -16.38 9.82
CA ALA A 143 17.37 -14.99 9.74
C ALA A 143 18.44 -14.15 9.01
N PRO A 144 18.09 -13.40 7.94
CA PRO A 144 19.03 -12.57 7.20
C PRO A 144 19.34 -11.26 7.95
N VAL A 145 19.76 -11.40 9.21
CA VAL A 145 20.02 -10.32 10.15
C VAL A 145 21.43 -10.46 10.71
N ALA A 146 22.20 -9.37 10.67
CA ALA A 146 23.49 -9.27 11.31
C ALA A 146 23.38 -8.47 12.61
N HIS A 147 23.95 -8.97 13.68
CA HIS A 147 24.00 -8.27 14.97
C HIS A 147 25.34 -7.55 15.12
N LEU A 148 25.32 -6.20 15.13
CA LEU A 148 26.48 -5.37 15.41
C LEU A 148 26.27 -4.70 16.79
N GLY A 149 26.64 -5.41 17.84
CA GLY A 149 26.38 -4.97 19.21
C GLY A 149 24.89 -4.85 19.52
N SER A 150 24.43 -3.69 19.90
CA SER A 150 23.01 -3.39 20.19
C SER A 150 22.16 -3.11 18.92
N VAL A 151 22.80 -2.97 17.75
CA VAL A 151 22.11 -2.67 16.51
C VAL A 151 21.90 -3.95 15.70
N THR A 152 20.66 -4.21 15.32
CA THR A 152 20.29 -5.30 14.41
C THR A 152 20.21 -4.76 12.99
N PHE A 153 21.03 -5.29 12.09
CA PHE A 153 21.07 -4.93 10.68
C PHE A 153 20.42 -6.02 9.83
N ASP A 154 19.28 -5.72 9.23
CA ASP A 154 18.56 -6.62 8.35
C ASP A 154 19.10 -6.48 6.92
N TRP A 155 20.12 -7.30 6.58
CA TRP A 155 20.74 -7.25 5.26
C TRP A 155 19.81 -7.76 4.15
N GLY A 156 18.84 -8.63 4.47
CA GLY A 156 17.84 -9.09 3.52
C GLY A 156 16.95 -7.93 3.06
N ALA A 157 16.42 -7.14 4.00
CA ALA A 157 15.60 -5.98 3.67
C ALA A 157 16.38 -4.93 2.86
N VAL A 158 17.63 -4.64 3.24
CA VAL A 158 18.49 -3.70 2.51
C VAL A 158 18.78 -4.20 1.10
N THR A 159 19.03 -5.49 0.93
CA THR A 159 19.32 -6.08 -0.39
C THR A 159 18.15 -5.91 -1.36
N ILE A 160 16.92 -6.18 -0.94
CA ILE A 160 15.77 -6.03 -1.84
C ILE A 160 15.52 -4.55 -2.19
N ILE A 161 15.65 -3.64 -1.22
CA ILE A 161 15.55 -2.20 -1.48
C ILE A 161 16.61 -1.74 -2.48
N ALA A 162 17.85 -2.20 -2.33
CA ALA A 162 18.94 -1.87 -3.24
C ALA A 162 18.69 -2.41 -4.66
N ILE A 163 18.23 -3.66 -4.78
CA ILE A 163 17.91 -4.28 -6.08
C ILE A 163 16.80 -3.49 -6.78
N VAL A 164 15.68 -3.25 -6.09
CA VAL A 164 14.53 -2.53 -6.66
C VAL A 164 14.91 -1.08 -6.96
N GLY A 165 15.64 -0.41 -6.07
CA GLY A 165 16.14 0.94 -6.27
C GLY A 165 17.06 1.06 -7.48
N LEU A 166 17.98 0.12 -7.66
CA LEU A 166 18.87 0.08 -8.83
C LEU A 166 18.07 -0.17 -10.13
N LEU A 167 17.13 -1.11 -10.12
CA LEU A 167 16.25 -1.35 -11.26
C LEU A 167 15.45 -0.11 -11.65
N LEU A 168 14.95 0.64 -10.67
CA LEU A 168 14.25 1.89 -10.92
C LEU A 168 15.19 2.99 -11.44
N ALA A 169 16.40 3.09 -10.88
CA ALA A 169 17.40 4.08 -11.29
C ALA A 169 17.90 3.85 -12.72
N THR A 170 18.02 2.59 -13.16
CA THR A 170 18.40 2.25 -14.53
C THR A 170 17.29 2.56 -15.56
N GLY A 171 16.11 2.95 -15.11
CA GLY A 171 14.99 3.32 -15.98
C GLY A 171 14.43 2.14 -16.78
N THR A 172 14.65 0.92 -16.31
CA THR A 172 14.06 -0.27 -16.94
C THR A 172 12.54 -0.15 -16.88
N LYS A 173 11.91 -0.02 -18.04
CA LYS A 173 10.46 -0.12 -18.19
C LYS A 173 10.10 -1.56 -17.88
N LEU A 174 9.68 -1.85 -16.64
CA LEU A 174 9.00 -3.11 -16.39
C LEU A 174 7.76 -3.12 -17.29
N SER A 175 7.78 -3.98 -18.29
CA SER A 175 6.66 -4.12 -19.23
C SER A 175 5.37 -4.32 -18.43
N SER A 176 4.28 -3.68 -18.84
CA SER A 176 2.94 -3.89 -18.27
C SER A 176 2.57 -5.38 -18.19
N ARG A 177 3.13 -6.19 -19.09
CA ARG A 177 2.99 -7.67 -19.09
C ARG A 177 3.66 -8.30 -17.85
N VAL A 178 4.85 -7.84 -17.44
CA VAL A 178 5.55 -8.37 -16.26
C VAL A 178 4.76 -8.02 -15.00
N SER A 179 4.24 -6.81 -14.90
CA SER A 179 3.36 -6.40 -13.79
C SER A 179 2.09 -7.23 -13.75
N ALA A 180 1.43 -7.46 -14.87
CA ALA A 180 0.22 -8.29 -14.96
C ALA A 180 0.50 -9.76 -14.56
N ILE A 181 1.63 -10.33 -15.00
CA ILE A 181 2.05 -11.68 -14.62
C ILE A 181 2.28 -11.76 -13.11
N ALA A 182 2.95 -10.77 -12.53
CA ALA A 182 3.20 -10.76 -11.08
C ALA A 182 1.90 -10.67 -10.26
N VAL A 183 0.92 -9.87 -10.71
CA VAL A 183 -0.41 -9.83 -10.10
C VAL A 183 -1.11 -11.17 -10.23
N ALA A 184 -1.08 -11.78 -11.41
CA ALA A 184 -1.67 -13.10 -11.63
C ALA A 184 -1.04 -14.16 -10.72
N ILE A 185 0.28 -14.12 -10.53
CA ILE A 185 0.98 -15.02 -9.60
C ILE A 185 0.50 -14.79 -8.16
N LYS A 186 0.45 -13.53 -7.69
CA LYS A 186 -0.03 -13.20 -6.34
C LYS A 186 -1.47 -13.69 -6.11
N LEU A 187 -2.38 -13.44 -7.04
CA LEU A 187 -3.76 -13.92 -6.96
C LEU A 187 -3.81 -15.46 -7.01
N GLY A 188 -3.00 -16.09 -7.85
CA GLY A 188 -2.86 -17.54 -7.91
C GLY A 188 -2.40 -18.14 -6.58
N VAL A 189 -1.44 -17.50 -5.91
CA VAL A 189 -0.99 -17.90 -4.57
C VAL A 189 -2.09 -17.74 -3.53
N ILE A 190 -2.88 -16.66 -3.58
CA ILE A 190 -4.03 -16.49 -2.68
C ILE A 190 -5.07 -17.60 -2.90
N VAL A 191 -5.41 -17.89 -4.14
CA VAL A 191 -6.33 -18.99 -4.49
C VAL A 191 -5.77 -20.33 -3.99
N LEU A 192 -4.49 -20.59 -4.18
CA LEU A 192 -3.83 -21.78 -3.66
C LEU A 192 -3.94 -21.88 -2.13
N ILE A 193 -3.67 -20.78 -1.42
CA ILE A 193 -3.81 -20.69 0.04
C ILE A 193 -5.25 -21.04 0.47
N LEU A 194 -6.24 -20.50 -0.23
CA LEU A 194 -7.64 -20.75 0.09
C LEU A 194 -8.02 -22.22 -0.15
N ILE A 195 -7.63 -22.80 -1.29
CA ILE A 195 -7.96 -24.19 -1.64
C ILE A 195 -7.26 -25.16 -0.69
N VAL A 196 -5.93 -25.05 -0.55
CA VAL A 196 -5.17 -25.98 0.29
C VAL A 196 -5.46 -25.72 1.77
N GLY A 197 -5.59 -24.46 2.19
CA GLY A 197 -5.92 -24.12 3.56
C GLY A 197 -7.29 -24.63 3.99
N ALA A 198 -8.27 -24.63 3.07
CA ALA A 198 -9.60 -25.20 3.35
C ALA A 198 -9.56 -26.70 3.67
N THR A 199 -8.58 -27.46 3.16
CA THR A 199 -8.43 -28.90 3.49
C THR A 199 -8.02 -29.15 4.92
N TYR A 200 -7.34 -28.19 5.56
CA TYR A 200 -6.91 -28.26 6.96
C TYR A 200 -7.86 -27.49 7.91
N PHE A 201 -8.93 -26.92 7.39
CA PHE A 201 -9.86 -26.09 8.15
C PHE A 201 -10.60 -26.89 9.22
N LYS A 202 -10.57 -26.41 10.47
CA LYS A 202 -11.30 -26.94 11.61
C LYS A 202 -12.09 -25.80 12.27
N ALA A 203 -13.41 -25.87 12.24
CA ALA A 203 -14.28 -24.85 12.84
C ALA A 203 -14.02 -24.67 14.35
N SER A 204 -13.57 -25.72 15.05
CA SER A 204 -13.20 -25.65 16.47
C SER A 204 -12.05 -24.67 16.76
N ASN A 205 -11.20 -24.38 15.78
CA ASN A 205 -10.10 -23.41 15.93
C ASN A 205 -10.60 -21.95 15.99
N LEU A 206 -11.82 -21.71 15.50
CA LEU A 206 -12.45 -20.39 15.55
C LEU A 206 -13.14 -20.10 16.90
N THR A 207 -13.07 -21.00 17.86
CA THR A 207 -13.71 -20.84 19.16
C THR A 207 -12.68 -20.68 20.27
N PRO A 208 -12.76 -19.61 21.09
CA PRO A 208 -13.68 -18.48 21.02
C PRO A 208 -13.33 -17.53 19.86
N PHE A 209 -14.35 -17.01 19.15
CA PHE A 209 -14.11 -16.14 17.99
C PHE A 209 -13.45 -14.80 18.37
N ILE A 210 -13.91 -14.19 19.46
CA ILE A 210 -13.21 -13.09 20.13
C ILE A 210 -12.64 -13.68 21.43
N PRO A 211 -11.33 -13.95 21.51
CA PRO A 211 -10.74 -14.47 22.74
C PRO A 211 -10.88 -13.48 23.89
N PRO A 212 -10.91 -13.93 25.14
CA PRO A 212 -10.93 -13.04 26.29
C PRO A 212 -9.69 -12.14 26.30
N ALA A 213 -9.86 -10.91 26.81
CA ALA A 213 -8.77 -9.95 26.91
C ALA A 213 -7.69 -10.47 27.90
N GLU A 214 -6.46 -10.42 27.48
CA GLU A 214 -5.28 -10.79 28.27
C GLU A 214 -4.33 -9.60 28.38
N PRO A 215 -3.63 -9.42 29.52
CA PRO A 215 -2.59 -8.40 29.63
C PRO A 215 -1.52 -8.63 28.54
N SER A 216 -1.17 -7.58 27.81
CA SER A 216 -0.13 -7.70 26.80
C SER A 216 1.26 -7.65 27.44
N PRO A 217 2.15 -8.60 27.21
CA PRO A 217 3.51 -8.59 27.77
C PRO A 217 4.38 -7.44 27.23
N LYS A 218 3.91 -6.71 26.21
CA LYS A 218 4.63 -5.57 25.60
C LYS A 218 3.93 -4.23 25.88
N ALA A 219 3.14 -4.15 26.94
CA ALA A 219 2.24 -3.01 27.21
C ALA A 219 2.90 -1.80 27.91
N ASP A 220 4.20 -1.75 28.02
CA ASP A 220 4.89 -0.67 28.72
C ASP A 220 5.42 0.43 27.80
N GLY A 221 5.13 1.68 28.12
CA GLY A 221 5.70 2.87 27.51
C GLY A 221 5.39 3.05 26.04
N VAL A 222 6.42 3.21 25.21
CA VAL A 222 6.32 3.49 23.75
C VAL A 222 5.70 2.35 22.93
N HIS A 223 5.57 1.16 23.49
CA HIS A 223 4.99 -0.01 22.82
C HIS A 223 3.49 -0.15 23.03
N GLN A 224 2.89 0.72 23.84
CA GLN A 224 1.47 0.75 24.09
C GLN A 224 0.73 1.37 22.90
N SER A 225 -0.39 0.76 22.46
CA SER A 225 -1.22 1.40 21.45
C SER A 225 -1.80 2.71 21.95
N MET A 226 -1.97 3.70 21.08
CA MET A 226 -2.55 5.00 21.45
C MET A 226 -3.95 4.84 22.08
N LEU A 227 -4.73 3.87 21.58
CA LEU A 227 -6.04 3.55 22.15
C LEU A 227 -5.93 3.01 23.58
N ALA A 228 -4.99 2.11 23.85
CA ALA A 228 -4.75 1.58 25.19
C ALA A 228 -4.27 2.67 26.15
N TRP A 229 -3.44 3.60 25.67
CA TRP A 229 -3.00 4.75 26.43
C TRP A 229 -4.16 5.70 26.76
N LEU A 230 -5.01 6.03 25.77
CA LEU A 230 -6.17 6.91 25.96
C LEU A 230 -7.25 6.30 26.87
N THR A 231 -7.44 4.99 26.81
CA THR A 231 -8.45 4.28 27.63
C THR A 231 -7.92 3.86 29.00
N GLY A 232 -6.63 4.05 29.27
CA GLY A 232 -5.99 3.61 30.53
C GLY A 232 -6.02 2.08 30.70
N SER A 233 -6.21 1.31 29.63
CA SER A 233 -6.41 -0.14 29.68
C SER A 233 -5.13 -0.96 29.86
N GLY A 234 -3.97 -0.31 30.01
CA GLY A 234 -2.69 -0.96 30.29
C GLY A 234 -2.17 -1.89 29.19
N GLY A 235 -2.67 -1.75 27.95
CA GLY A 235 -2.30 -2.59 26.83
C GLY A 235 -2.79 -4.03 26.97
N THR A 236 -3.93 -4.32 26.38
CA THR A 236 -4.51 -5.67 26.35
C THR A 236 -4.36 -6.28 24.96
N SER A 237 -3.97 -7.55 24.92
CA SER A 237 -4.11 -8.42 23.77
C SER A 237 -5.50 -9.05 23.79
N PHE A 238 -6.06 -9.31 22.61
CA PHE A 238 -7.37 -9.93 22.43
C PHE A 238 -8.55 -9.07 22.98
N GLY A 239 -9.73 -9.66 23.08
CA GLY A 239 -10.95 -8.93 23.42
C GLY A 239 -11.31 -7.86 22.38
N TRP A 240 -12.24 -6.98 22.75
CA TRP A 240 -12.70 -5.90 21.86
C TRP A 240 -11.62 -4.86 21.57
N LEU A 241 -10.79 -4.54 22.57
CA LEU A 241 -9.68 -3.59 22.39
C LEU A 241 -8.58 -4.18 21.50
N GLY A 242 -8.28 -5.47 21.66
CA GLY A 242 -7.38 -6.18 20.76
C GLY A 242 -7.89 -6.23 19.32
N LEU A 243 -9.21 -6.43 19.12
CA LEU A 243 -9.84 -6.37 17.81
C LEU A 243 -9.71 -4.98 17.17
N LEU A 244 -9.95 -3.90 17.90
CA LEU A 244 -9.81 -2.53 17.39
C LEU A 244 -8.34 -2.19 17.07
N SER A 245 -7.42 -2.63 17.92
CA SER A 245 -5.97 -2.50 17.65
C SER A 245 -5.56 -3.28 16.40
N ALA A 246 -6.10 -4.49 16.23
CA ALA A 246 -5.90 -5.29 15.04
C ALA A 246 -6.48 -4.62 13.78
N ALA A 247 -7.65 -3.96 13.89
CA ALA A 247 -8.25 -3.22 12.78
C ALA A 247 -7.37 -2.02 12.36
N SER A 248 -6.73 -1.34 13.31
CA SER A 248 -5.79 -0.26 13.01
C SER A 248 -4.55 -0.76 12.25
N ILE A 249 -4.04 -1.96 12.59
CA ILE A 249 -2.94 -2.57 11.85
C ILE A 249 -3.43 -3.12 10.50
N ALA A 250 -4.63 -3.71 10.45
CA ALA A 250 -5.22 -4.20 9.22
C ALA A 250 -5.47 -3.06 8.21
N PHE A 251 -5.74 -1.83 8.68
CA PHE A 251 -5.82 -0.64 7.82
C PHE A 251 -4.56 -0.47 6.97
N PHE A 252 -3.37 -0.69 7.56
CA PHE A 252 -2.11 -0.62 6.83
C PHE A 252 -2.05 -1.62 5.65
N ALA A 253 -2.70 -2.78 5.76
CA ALA A 253 -2.74 -3.76 4.68
C ALA A 253 -3.56 -3.28 3.46
N PHE A 254 -4.41 -2.27 3.63
CA PHE A 254 -5.19 -1.65 2.56
C PHE A 254 -4.52 -0.41 1.97
N VAL A 255 -3.43 0.10 2.56
CA VAL A 255 -2.65 1.24 2.03
C VAL A 255 -2.27 0.96 0.58
N GLY A 256 -2.47 1.96 -0.28
CA GLY A 256 -2.29 1.85 -1.72
C GLY A 256 -3.58 1.96 -2.53
N PHE A 257 -4.77 1.95 -1.91
CA PHE A 257 -6.01 2.23 -2.64
C PHE A 257 -6.07 3.68 -3.17
N ASP A 258 -5.41 4.60 -2.49
CA ASP A 258 -5.23 6.01 -2.83
C ASP A 258 -4.34 6.19 -4.07
N VAL A 259 -3.40 5.27 -4.30
CA VAL A 259 -2.53 5.26 -5.49
C VAL A 259 -3.36 5.12 -6.77
N VAL A 260 -4.54 4.51 -6.71
CA VAL A 260 -5.46 4.46 -7.86
C VAL A 260 -5.90 5.86 -8.28
N ALA A 261 -6.03 6.79 -7.32
CA ALA A 261 -6.37 8.19 -7.61
C ALA A 261 -5.26 8.93 -8.38
N THR A 262 -4.00 8.53 -8.25
CA THR A 262 -2.89 9.14 -9.02
C THR A 262 -2.99 8.83 -10.51
N ALA A 263 -3.65 7.74 -10.88
CA ALA A 263 -3.86 7.34 -12.27
C ALA A 263 -5.07 8.05 -12.93
N ALA A 264 -5.70 9.02 -12.24
CA ALA A 264 -6.84 9.77 -12.77
C ALA A 264 -6.50 10.53 -14.06
N GLU A 265 -5.28 11.06 -14.18
CA GLU A 265 -4.81 11.80 -15.35
C GLU A 265 -4.70 10.92 -16.60
N GLU A 266 -4.38 9.62 -16.43
CA GLU A 266 -4.28 8.64 -17.51
C GLU A 266 -5.62 7.95 -17.83
N THR A 267 -6.69 8.31 -17.12
CA THR A 267 -8.01 7.66 -17.22
C THR A 267 -8.87 8.33 -18.31
N ARG A 268 -9.56 7.53 -19.13
CA ARG A 268 -10.45 8.02 -20.20
C ARG A 268 -11.59 8.87 -19.67
N ASN A 269 -12.29 8.35 -18.64
CA ASN A 269 -13.42 9.03 -18.01
C ASN A 269 -13.19 9.06 -16.49
N PRO A 270 -12.31 9.96 -15.98
CA PRO A 270 -11.89 9.93 -14.58
C PRO A 270 -13.05 10.06 -13.60
N GLN A 271 -14.04 10.90 -13.89
CA GLN A 271 -15.23 11.11 -13.05
C GLN A 271 -16.03 9.83 -12.78
N ARG A 272 -16.01 8.87 -13.72
CA ARG A 272 -16.77 7.63 -13.64
C ARG A 272 -15.88 6.44 -13.30
N ASP A 273 -14.71 6.35 -13.91
CA ASP A 273 -13.90 5.15 -13.92
C ASP A 273 -12.97 5.08 -12.70
N VAL A 274 -12.49 6.22 -12.18
CA VAL A 274 -11.66 6.25 -10.96
C VAL A 274 -12.44 5.80 -9.73
N PRO A 275 -13.63 6.34 -9.41
CA PRO A 275 -14.43 5.83 -8.29
C PRO A 275 -14.71 4.34 -8.39
N ARG A 276 -15.08 3.85 -9.57
CA ARG A 276 -15.34 2.42 -9.79
C ARG A 276 -14.10 1.57 -9.59
N GLY A 277 -12.95 2.03 -10.08
CA GLY A 277 -11.67 1.35 -9.89
C GLY A 277 -11.31 1.21 -8.42
N ILE A 278 -11.42 2.30 -7.65
CA ILE A 278 -11.12 2.31 -6.21
C ILE A 278 -12.03 1.36 -5.45
N PHE A 279 -13.36 1.49 -5.61
CA PHE A 279 -14.31 0.65 -4.86
C PHE A 279 -14.26 -0.81 -5.27
N ALA A 280 -14.11 -1.11 -6.56
CA ALA A 280 -14.02 -2.49 -7.04
C ALA A 280 -12.73 -3.16 -6.52
N SER A 281 -11.59 -2.47 -6.57
CA SER A 281 -10.34 -3.01 -6.02
C SER A 281 -10.43 -3.23 -4.52
N LEU A 282 -10.97 -2.27 -3.77
CA LEU A 282 -11.15 -2.37 -2.33
C LEU A 282 -12.07 -3.56 -1.95
N ALA A 283 -13.18 -3.73 -2.67
CA ALA A 283 -14.11 -4.85 -2.43
C ALA A 283 -13.44 -6.22 -2.69
N ILE A 284 -12.72 -6.36 -3.82
CA ILE A 284 -12.01 -7.60 -4.15
C ILE A 284 -10.95 -7.92 -3.09
N VAL A 285 -10.15 -6.93 -2.71
CA VAL A 285 -9.12 -7.09 -1.70
C VAL A 285 -9.70 -7.46 -0.34
N THR A 286 -10.81 -6.82 0.05
CA THR A 286 -11.50 -7.13 1.30
C THR A 286 -11.95 -8.59 1.34
N VAL A 287 -12.58 -9.07 0.28
CA VAL A 287 -12.99 -10.48 0.18
C VAL A 287 -11.80 -11.41 0.29
N CYS A 288 -10.69 -11.11 -0.40
CA CYS A 288 -9.48 -11.91 -0.32
C CYS A 288 -8.90 -11.93 1.11
N TYR A 289 -8.83 -10.78 1.78
CA TYR A 289 -8.25 -10.66 3.11
C TYR A 289 -9.09 -11.37 4.17
N VAL A 290 -10.41 -11.21 4.12
CA VAL A 290 -11.33 -11.91 5.01
C VAL A 290 -11.27 -13.42 4.77
N ALA A 291 -11.27 -13.87 3.52
CA ALA A 291 -11.20 -15.30 3.21
C ALA A 291 -9.88 -15.93 3.70
N VAL A 292 -8.74 -15.27 3.42
CA VAL A 292 -7.42 -15.76 3.87
C VAL A 292 -7.33 -15.79 5.39
N SER A 293 -7.82 -14.75 6.07
CA SER A 293 -7.79 -14.68 7.53
C SER A 293 -8.66 -15.75 8.20
N LEU A 294 -9.85 -16.04 7.65
CA LEU A 294 -10.72 -17.12 8.12
C LEU A 294 -10.07 -18.50 7.90
N VAL A 295 -9.50 -18.71 6.72
CA VAL A 295 -8.82 -19.98 6.41
C VAL A 295 -7.61 -20.16 7.34
N LEU A 296 -6.79 -19.14 7.53
CA LEU A 296 -5.63 -19.19 8.40
C LEU A 296 -6.00 -19.56 9.84
N THR A 297 -6.97 -18.85 10.42
CA THR A 297 -7.39 -19.08 11.82
C THR A 297 -8.22 -20.35 11.97
N GLY A 298 -8.84 -20.84 10.90
CA GLY A 298 -9.45 -22.17 10.86
C GLY A 298 -8.44 -23.30 10.74
N MET A 299 -7.32 -23.09 10.03
CA MET A 299 -6.25 -24.10 9.94
C MET A 299 -5.50 -24.27 11.24
N VAL A 300 -5.09 -23.17 11.86
CA VAL A 300 -4.19 -23.17 13.02
C VAL A 300 -4.82 -22.35 14.15
N ARG A 301 -4.76 -22.89 15.36
CA ARG A 301 -5.21 -22.13 16.53
C ARG A 301 -4.35 -20.88 16.69
N TYR A 302 -4.98 -19.75 16.98
CA TYR A 302 -4.29 -18.46 17.15
C TYR A 302 -3.17 -18.51 18.20
N THR A 303 -3.29 -19.36 19.23
CA THR A 303 -2.25 -19.58 20.25
C THR A 303 -0.95 -20.18 19.69
N GLN A 304 -1.02 -20.85 18.54
CA GLN A 304 0.17 -21.40 17.85
C GLN A 304 0.78 -20.38 16.87
N LEU A 305 0.10 -19.25 16.65
CA LEU A 305 0.56 -18.15 15.82
C LEU A 305 1.24 -17.04 16.64
N GLN A 306 1.51 -17.29 17.92
CA GLN A 306 2.21 -16.35 18.80
C GLN A 306 3.71 -16.36 18.47
N GLY A 307 4.25 -15.18 18.11
CA GLY A 307 5.67 -15.02 17.78
C GLY A 307 5.93 -13.82 16.90
N GLU A 308 7.17 -13.31 16.91
CA GLU A 308 7.52 -12.12 16.14
C GLU A 308 7.69 -12.40 14.64
N ASN A 309 8.08 -13.61 14.29
CA ASN A 309 8.41 -14.02 12.92
C ASN A 309 7.36 -14.95 12.30
N VAL A 310 6.12 -14.93 12.81
CA VAL A 310 5.07 -15.79 12.29
C VAL A 310 4.48 -15.16 11.02
N THR A 311 4.50 -15.96 9.96
CA THR A 311 3.96 -15.60 8.65
C THR A 311 2.84 -16.57 8.25
N LEU A 312 2.11 -16.26 7.19
CA LEU A 312 1.15 -17.20 6.63
C LEU A 312 1.80 -18.53 6.21
N ALA A 313 3.05 -18.49 5.74
CA ALA A 313 3.83 -19.66 5.38
C ALA A 313 4.10 -20.59 6.60
N THR A 314 4.25 -20.01 7.78
CA THR A 314 4.43 -20.76 9.04
C THR A 314 3.24 -21.67 9.34
N ALA A 315 2.01 -21.20 9.08
CA ALA A 315 0.79 -21.98 9.29
C ALA A 315 0.76 -23.26 8.43
N PHE A 316 1.22 -23.17 7.19
CA PHE A 316 1.34 -24.35 6.31
C PHE A 316 2.47 -25.27 6.72
N ALA A 317 3.58 -24.74 7.22
CA ALA A 317 4.67 -25.54 7.75
C ALA A 317 4.25 -26.40 8.96
N LEU A 318 3.40 -25.88 9.85
CA LEU A 318 2.83 -26.61 10.99
C LEU A 318 1.99 -27.83 10.56
N HIS A 319 1.44 -27.81 9.35
CA HIS A 319 0.70 -28.94 8.76
C HIS A 319 1.56 -29.83 7.84
N GLY A 320 2.88 -29.62 7.78
CA GLY A 320 3.78 -30.37 6.91
C GLY A 320 3.68 -30.04 5.42
N ALA A 321 2.91 -29.01 5.05
CA ALA A 321 2.74 -28.57 3.68
C ALA A 321 3.89 -27.62 3.25
N THR A 322 5.14 -28.10 3.33
CA THR A 322 6.37 -27.32 3.05
C THR A 322 6.43 -26.80 1.62
N TRP A 323 5.85 -27.51 0.66
CA TRP A 323 5.79 -27.07 -0.72
C TRP A 323 4.93 -25.79 -0.88
N VAL A 324 3.83 -25.67 -0.13
CA VAL A 324 2.99 -24.44 -0.11
C VAL A 324 3.75 -23.29 0.52
N LYS A 325 4.47 -23.53 1.64
CA LYS A 325 5.35 -22.55 2.27
C LYS A 325 6.29 -21.90 1.24
N ASN A 326 6.96 -22.73 0.42
CA ASN A 326 7.90 -22.24 -0.57
C ASN A 326 7.23 -21.43 -1.69
N ILE A 327 6.03 -21.83 -2.14
CA ILE A 327 5.26 -21.07 -3.13
C ILE A 327 4.81 -19.72 -2.57
N ILE A 328 4.35 -19.68 -1.32
CA ILE A 328 3.97 -18.44 -0.64
C ILE A 328 5.17 -17.48 -0.56
N ALA A 329 6.36 -18.00 -0.21
CA ALA A 329 7.58 -17.20 -0.12
C ALA A 329 7.94 -16.54 -1.45
N ILE A 330 7.75 -17.24 -2.57
CA ILE A 330 7.96 -16.70 -3.92
C ILE A 330 6.86 -15.68 -4.27
N GLY A 331 5.60 -15.96 -3.96
CA GLY A 331 4.45 -15.08 -4.26
C GLY A 331 4.43 -13.78 -3.46
N ALA A 332 5.09 -13.76 -2.30
CA ALA A 332 5.22 -12.56 -1.47
C ALA A 332 6.25 -11.54 -2.01
N LEU A 333 6.94 -11.84 -3.12
CA LEU A 333 7.92 -10.92 -3.71
C LEU A 333 7.24 -9.59 -4.14
N PRO A 334 7.79 -8.44 -3.73
CA PRO A 334 7.27 -7.14 -4.13
C PRO A 334 7.57 -6.91 -5.62
N VAL A 335 6.52 -6.83 -6.44
CA VAL A 335 6.63 -6.33 -7.80
C VAL A 335 5.96 -4.97 -7.83
N HIS A 336 6.76 -3.93 -7.88
CA HIS A 336 6.29 -2.55 -7.93
C HIS A 336 6.13 -2.11 -9.38
N ARG A 337 4.93 -1.60 -9.73
CA ARG A 337 4.68 -0.95 -11.01
C ARG A 337 5.06 0.53 -10.90
N ARG A 338 5.86 1.01 -11.81
CA ARG A 338 6.07 2.44 -12.01
C ARG A 338 5.08 2.90 -13.05
N ASP A 339 4.08 3.67 -12.63
CA ASP A 339 3.18 4.35 -13.54
C ASP A 339 3.80 5.68 -13.98
N GLY A 340 3.56 6.00 -15.23
CA GLY A 340 3.94 7.27 -15.83
C GLY A 340 5.20 7.19 -16.69
N ASP A 341 5.01 7.06 -17.99
CA ASP A 341 5.93 7.58 -18.98
C ASP A 341 5.98 9.11 -18.82
N VAL A 342 6.80 9.59 -17.88
CA VAL A 342 7.22 10.99 -17.96
C VAL A 342 8.04 11.09 -19.24
N PRO A 343 7.60 11.85 -20.25
CA PRO A 343 8.40 12.05 -21.46
C PRO A 343 9.74 12.62 -21.00
N ARG A 344 10.83 11.93 -21.31
CA ARG A 344 12.16 12.52 -21.08
C ARG A 344 12.21 13.79 -21.92
N PRO A 345 12.54 14.94 -21.35
CA PRO A 345 12.80 16.12 -22.16
C PRO A 345 13.87 15.73 -23.21
N ASP A 346 13.57 15.99 -24.48
CA ASP A 346 14.50 15.74 -25.57
C ASP A 346 15.85 16.41 -25.21
N PRO A 347 16.97 15.66 -25.18
CA PRO A 347 18.26 16.26 -24.91
C PRO A 347 18.61 17.42 -25.85
N ARG A 348 17.92 17.53 -27.00
CA ARG A 348 18.04 18.63 -27.95
C ARG A 348 17.32 19.90 -27.47
N ALA A 349 16.21 19.78 -26.73
CA ALA A 349 15.50 20.92 -26.15
C ALA A 349 16.29 21.65 -25.06
N LEU A 350 17.21 20.96 -24.38
CA LEU A 350 18.14 21.56 -23.41
C LEU A 350 19.30 22.31 -24.06
N ARG A 351 19.54 22.12 -25.37
CA ARG A 351 20.61 22.78 -26.12
C ARG A 351 20.17 24.10 -26.73
N ASP A 352 18.90 24.25 -27.03
CA ASP A 352 18.29 25.49 -27.50
C ASP A 352 17.76 26.24 -26.29
N GLY A 353 18.57 27.08 -25.67
CA GLY A 353 18.15 27.99 -24.61
C GLY A 353 16.98 28.85 -25.09
N PRO A 354 16.16 29.44 -24.18
CA PRO A 354 14.97 30.18 -24.53
C PRO A 354 15.36 31.29 -25.53
N ARG A 355 14.80 31.20 -26.75
CA ARG A 355 14.93 32.26 -27.74
C ARG A 355 14.35 33.51 -27.08
N ARG A 356 15.17 34.55 -26.93
CA ARG A 356 14.72 35.85 -26.49
C ARG A 356 13.63 36.32 -27.45
N PRO A 357 12.47 36.78 -26.95
CA PRO A 357 11.47 37.40 -27.82
C PRO A 357 12.13 38.58 -28.52
N ASP A 358 12.00 38.58 -29.85
CA ASP A 358 12.48 39.69 -30.70
C ASP A 358 11.90 41.02 -30.18
N SER A 359 12.77 41.97 -29.89
CA SER A 359 12.40 43.31 -29.52
C SER A 359 11.57 43.94 -30.68
N PRO A 360 10.42 44.60 -30.42
CA PRO A 360 9.63 45.24 -31.46
C PRO A 360 10.46 46.35 -32.08
N GLN A 361 10.65 46.27 -33.37
CA GLN A 361 11.24 47.36 -34.15
C GLN A 361 10.34 48.63 -34.12
N PRO A 362 10.89 49.83 -33.99
CA PRO A 362 10.10 51.05 -34.01
C PRO A 362 9.51 51.27 -35.41
N ARG A 363 8.21 51.33 -35.51
CA ARG A 363 7.48 51.77 -36.73
C ARG A 363 7.84 53.23 -36.99
N ALA A 364 8.54 53.49 -38.10
CA ALA A 364 8.69 54.82 -38.62
C ALA A 364 7.35 55.34 -39.14
N TYR A 365 6.86 56.46 -38.60
CA TYR A 365 5.76 57.23 -39.16
C TYR A 365 6.24 57.90 -40.45
N ARG A 366 5.52 57.61 -41.54
CA ARG A 366 5.30 58.51 -42.66
C ARG A 366 3.82 58.60 -42.92
#